data_0326cf762e972cea2f3d033c2c3c1215
#
_entry.id   0326cf762e972cea2f3d033c2c3c1215
#
_cell.length_a   1.000
_cell.length_b   1.000
_cell.length_c   1.000
_cell.angle_alpha   90.00
_cell.angle_beta   90.00
_cell.angle_gamma   90.00
#
_symmetry.space_group_name_H-M   'P 1'
#
loop_
_entity.id
_entity.type
_entity.pdbx_description
1 polymer ?
#
loop_
_entity_poly.entity_id
_entity_poly.type
_entity_poly.pdbx_seq_one_letter_code
_entity_poly.pdbx_strand_id
1 'polypeptide(L)'
;MRMVDLPDAGGHFGPYGGVFVSETLVQALDELKAAYARYRNDPEFQAEFAYELKHYVGRPSPVYHARRLSGRCGGAQIYLKREDLNHTGAHKINNVIGQALLARRMGKPRVIAETGAGMHGVAAATIAARYGMECVVYMGSEDIKRQVQNVYRMKLLGATVVPVESGSKTLKDALNEAMRDWVTNVENTYYIIGTVAGPHPYPMMVRDFQSVIGREAREQIQELAGRLPDAVVACVGGGSNAMGIFHSFIADENVRLVGVEAAGHGLESGKHAATLCAGRPGVLHGNRTYLLQDENGQIIETHSISAGLDYPGVGPEHAWLKDSGRAEYVAVTDDDALQAFHDLCRLEGIIPALESAHALAYAARIAPHMRQDQILLVNLSGRGDKDMHTVAEKSGIKI
;
A
#
# COMPACT_ATOMS: atom_id res chain seq x y z
N MET A 1 22.58 -11.85 -8.78
CA MET A 1 21.41 -11.12 -9.31
C MET A 1 21.30 -9.86 -8.48
N ARG A 2 21.27 -8.67 -9.10
CA ARG A 2 21.12 -7.43 -8.33
C ARG A 2 19.71 -7.35 -7.76
N MET A 3 19.51 -6.70 -6.62
CA MET A 3 18.18 -6.57 -5.97
C MET A 3 17.13 -5.94 -6.91
N VAL A 4 17.55 -5.03 -7.77
CA VAL A 4 16.66 -4.36 -8.74
C VAL A 4 16.19 -5.29 -9.88
N ASP A 5 16.84 -6.44 -10.08
CA ASP A 5 16.50 -7.39 -11.13
C ASP A 5 15.48 -8.47 -10.65
N LEU A 6 15.08 -8.43 -9.38
CA LEU A 6 14.09 -9.34 -8.79
C LEU A 6 12.65 -8.96 -9.19
N PRO A 7 11.71 -9.92 -9.21
CA PRO A 7 11.87 -11.34 -8.85
C PRO A 7 12.53 -12.15 -9.97
N ASP A 8 12.91 -13.39 -9.63
CA ASP A 8 13.33 -14.37 -10.62
C ASP A 8 12.16 -14.82 -11.53
N ALA A 9 12.42 -15.73 -12.47
CA ALA A 9 11.40 -16.24 -13.39
C ALA A 9 10.26 -17.01 -12.70
N GLY A 10 10.50 -17.53 -11.50
CA GLY A 10 9.50 -18.19 -10.65
C GLY A 10 8.72 -17.23 -9.76
N GLY A 11 9.03 -15.92 -9.80
CA GLY A 11 8.40 -14.91 -8.99
C GLY A 11 8.96 -14.81 -7.57
N HIS A 12 10.22 -15.21 -7.35
CA HIS A 12 10.84 -15.19 -6.04
C HIS A 12 11.74 -13.97 -5.84
N PHE A 13 11.67 -13.44 -4.63
CA PHE A 13 12.58 -12.45 -4.04
C PHE A 13 13.41 -13.18 -2.98
N GLY A 14 14.53 -13.80 -3.37
CA GLY A 14 15.24 -14.74 -2.51
C GLY A 14 14.34 -15.94 -2.14
N PRO A 15 14.11 -16.24 -0.84
CA PRO A 15 13.25 -17.35 -0.42
C PRO A 15 11.75 -16.98 -0.40
N TYR A 16 11.38 -15.74 -0.72
CA TYR A 16 10.02 -15.21 -0.63
C TYR A 16 9.36 -15.08 -2.00
N GLY A 17 8.02 -14.95 -2.03
CA GLY A 17 7.25 -14.86 -3.27
C GLY A 17 6.75 -16.22 -3.75
N GLY A 18 6.80 -16.44 -5.06
CA GLY A 18 6.35 -17.68 -5.69
C GLY A 18 4.84 -17.74 -5.95
N VAL A 19 4.34 -18.96 -6.19
CA VAL A 19 2.94 -19.25 -6.52
C VAL A 19 2.44 -20.41 -5.63
N PHE A 20 1.75 -20.09 -4.55
CA PHE A 20 1.20 -21.04 -3.58
C PHE A 20 -0.32 -21.00 -3.62
N VAL A 21 -0.90 -21.46 -4.73
CA VAL A 21 -2.34 -21.45 -4.98
C VAL A 21 -2.85 -22.85 -5.30
N SER A 22 -4.18 -23.03 -5.28
CA SER A 22 -4.80 -24.25 -5.80
C SER A 22 -4.60 -24.35 -7.32
N GLU A 23 -4.61 -25.59 -7.84
CA GLU A 23 -4.45 -25.85 -9.29
C GLU A 23 -5.46 -25.08 -10.15
N THR A 24 -6.64 -24.83 -9.61
CA THR A 24 -7.71 -24.08 -10.29
C THR A 24 -7.34 -22.64 -10.67
N LEU A 25 -6.34 -22.04 -10.00
CA LEU A 25 -5.86 -20.68 -10.31
C LEU A 25 -4.60 -20.65 -11.16
N VAL A 26 -3.93 -21.78 -11.38
CA VAL A 26 -2.63 -21.80 -12.09
C VAL A 26 -2.79 -21.25 -13.51
N GLN A 27 -3.81 -21.71 -14.25
CA GLN A 27 -4.05 -21.23 -15.62
C GLN A 27 -4.32 -19.73 -15.66
N ALA A 28 -5.16 -19.21 -14.75
CA ALA A 28 -5.46 -17.76 -14.70
C ALA A 28 -4.22 -16.91 -14.40
N LEU A 29 -3.34 -17.41 -13.53
CA LEU A 29 -2.06 -16.76 -13.23
C LEU A 29 -1.08 -16.83 -14.40
N ASP A 30 -1.04 -17.93 -15.13
CA ASP A 30 -0.20 -18.05 -16.34
C ASP A 30 -0.70 -17.12 -17.45
N GLU A 31 -2.02 -17.00 -17.65
CA GLU A 31 -2.61 -16.02 -18.56
C GLU A 31 -2.24 -14.57 -18.15
N LEU A 32 -2.36 -14.25 -16.87
CA LEU A 32 -1.99 -12.94 -16.33
C LEU A 32 -0.49 -12.66 -16.52
N LYS A 33 0.36 -13.63 -16.20
CA LYS A 33 1.81 -13.54 -16.36
C LYS A 33 2.21 -13.30 -17.82
N ALA A 34 1.61 -14.04 -18.73
CA ALA A 34 1.85 -13.87 -20.17
C ALA A 34 1.37 -12.50 -20.68
N ALA A 35 0.17 -12.07 -20.28
CA ALA A 35 -0.35 -10.76 -20.62
C ALA A 35 0.54 -9.64 -20.05
N TYR A 36 0.95 -9.73 -18.78
CA TYR A 36 1.82 -8.73 -18.19
C TYR A 36 3.20 -8.69 -18.85
N ALA A 37 3.81 -9.84 -19.14
CA ALA A 37 5.08 -9.91 -19.86
C ALA A 37 5.01 -9.25 -21.24
N ARG A 38 3.87 -9.41 -21.94
CA ARG A 38 3.62 -8.79 -23.24
C ARG A 38 3.48 -7.27 -23.14
N TYR A 39 2.68 -6.77 -22.19
CA TYR A 39 2.26 -5.38 -22.14
C TYR A 39 3.16 -4.48 -21.28
N ARG A 40 3.92 -5.01 -20.31
CA ARG A 40 4.75 -4.20 -19.41
C ARG A 40 5.72 -3.25 -20.11
N ASN A 41 6.22 -3.64 -21.28
CA ASN A 41 7.15 -2.83 -22.08
C ASN A 41 6.56 -2.42 -23.45
N ASP A 42 5.26 -2.66 -23.66
CA ASP A 42 4.58 -2.27 -24.88
C ASP A 42 4.41 -0.73 -24.90
N PRO A 43 4.90 -0.04 -25.95
CA PRO A 43 4.89 1.42 -26.00
C PRO A 43 3.48 2.02 -25.97
N GLU A 44 2.49 1.35 -26.57
CA GLU A 44 1.10 1.83 -26.61
C GLU A 44 0.46 1.70 -25.23
N PHE A 45 0.67 0.56 -24.54
CA PHE A 45 0.21 0.37 -23.18
C PHE A 45 0.83 1.41 -22.23
N GLN A 46 2.15 1.63 -22.33
CA GLN A 46 2.85 2.59 -21.49
C GLN A 46 2.41 4.04 -21.78
N ALA A 47 2.13 4.38 -23.03
CA ALA A 47 1.60 5.69 -23.39
C ALA A 47 0.20 5.91 -22.83
N GLU A 48 -0.69 4.91 -22.92
CA GLU A 48 -2.04 4.96 -22.34
C GLU A 48 -1.98 5.08 -20.81
N PHE A 49 -1.12 4.28 -20.16
CA PHE A 49 -0.93 4.34 -18.71
C PHE A 49 -0.40 5.71 -18.26
N ALA A 50 0.61 6.25 -18.95
CA ALA A 50 1.15 7.57 -18.66
C ALA A 50 0.11 8.68 -18.89
N TYR A 51 -0.72 8.57 -19.93
CA TYR A 51 -1.83 9.51 -20.20
C TYR A 51 -2.83 9.52 -19.03
N GLU A 52 -3.26 8.35 -18.57
CA GLU A 52 -4.18 8.22 -17.42
C GLU A 52 -3.57 8.78 -16.13
N LEU A 53 -2.31 8.47 -15.85
CA LEU A 53 -1.61 9.01 -14.69
C LEU A 53 -1.55 10.54 -14.73
N LYS A 54 -1.28 11.13 -15.89
CA LYS A 54 -1.17 12.59 -16.05
C LYS A 54 -2.53 13.30 -16.02
N HIS A 55 -3.47 12.84 -16.85
CA HIS A 55 -4.69 13.61 -17.14
C HIS A 55 -5.88 13.21 -16.27
N TYR A 56 -5.88 11.99 -15.71
CA TYR A 56 -6.96 11.52 -14.84
C TYR A 56 -6.55 11.49 -13.37
N VAL A 57 -5.35 11.02 -13.05
CA VAL A 57 -4.88 11.00 -11.66
C VAL A 57 -4.36 12.36 -11.20
N GLY A 58 -3.83 13.17 -12.11
CA GLY A 58 -3.27 14.49 -11.80
C GLY A 58 -1.80 14.44 -11.40
N ARG A 59 -1.06 13.42 -11.89
CA ARG A 59 0.39 13.31 -11.64
C ARG A 59 1.21 14.26 -12.53
N PRO A 60 2.45 14.63 -12.12
CA PRO A 60 3.15 14.18 -10.92
C PRO A 60 2.59 14.76 -9.62
N SER A 61 2.47 13.93 -8.57
CA SER A 61 2.20 14.45 -7.23
C SER A 61 3.45 15.16 -6.69
N PRO A 62 3.32 16.30 -6.00
CA PRO A 62 4.50 17.09 -5.60
C PRO A 62 5.24 16.47 -4.41
N VAL A 63 6.53 16.77 -4.29
CA VAL A 63 7.28 16.74 -3.03
C VAL A 63 7.16 18.09 -2.36
N TYR A 64 6.78 18.10 -1.08
CA TYR A 64 6.53 19.30 -0.28
C TYR A 64 7.46 19.34 0.93
N HIS A 65 8.16 20.45 1.13
CA HIS A 65 8.97 20.68 2.33
C HIS A 65 8.09 21.09 3.51
N ALA A 66 7.91 20.21 4.48
CA ALA A 66 7.13 20.44 5.69
C ALA A 66 7.93 21.28 6.70
N ARG A 67 8.05 22.59 6.43
CA ARG A 67 8.98 23.49 7.14
C ARG A 67 8.60 23.67 8.61
N ARG A 68 7.30 23.81 8.94
CA ARG A 68 6.87 23.98 10.31
C ARG A 68 7.01 22.69 11.12
N LEU A 69 6.74 21.55 10.50
CA LEU A 69 6.98 20.24 11.09
C LEU A 69 8.48 20.02 11.34
N SER A 70 9.34 20.29 10.34
CA SER A 70 10.79 20.22 10.48
C SER A 70 11.31 21.12 11.61
N GLY A 71 10.85 22.36 11.66
CA GLY A 71 11.20 23.31 12.73
C GLY A 71 10.72 22.87 14.12
N ARG A 72 9.55 22.25 14.21
CA ARG A 72 9.00 21.72 15.46
C ARG A 72 9.78 20.51 15.96
N CYS A 73 10.16 19.59 15.07
CA CYS A 73 10.94 18.40 15.40
C CYS A 73 12.39 18.75 15.76
N GLY A 74 12.98 19.74 15.05
CA GLY A 74 14.42 19.99 15.06
C GLY A 74 15.19 18.93 14.26
N GLY A 75 16.49 19.18 14.00
CA GLY A 75 17.36 18.26 13.24
C GLY A 75 16.98 18.20 11.77
N ALA A 76 16.75 16.99 11.22
CA ALA A 76 16.57 16.80 9.80
C ALA A 76 15.39 17.56 9.18
N GLN A 77 15.53 17.88 7.89
CA GLN A 77 14.47 18.47 7.07
C GLN A 77 13.50 17.39 6.59
N ILE A 78 12.21 17.57 6.83
CA ILE A 78 11.16 16.61 6.49
C ILE A 78 10.48 17.06 5.19
N TYR A 79 10.52 16.19 4.18
CA TYR A 79 9.84 16.36 2.90
C TYR A 79 8.75 15.29 2.76
N LEU A 80 7.61 15.67 2.20
CA LEU A 80 6.45 14.79 2.01
C LEU A 80 6.21 14.56 0.52
N LYS A 81 6.23 13.30 0.07
CA LYS A 81 5.70 12.92 -1.25
C LYS A 81 4.18 12.82 -1.13
N ARG A 82 3.47 13.72 -1.81
CA ARG A 82 2.03 14.02 -1.60
C ARG A 82 1.12 13.12 -2.44
N GLU A 83 1.10 11.81 -2.17
CA GLU A 83 0.18 10.87 -2.83
C GLU A 83 -1.30 11.07 -2.40
N ASP A 84 -1.55 11.80 -1.34
CA ASP A 84 -2.86 12.25 -0.88
C ASP A 84 -3.56 13.20 -1.86
N LEU A 85 -2.83 13.84 -2.77
CA LEU A 85 -3.34 14.76 -3.79
C LEU A 85 -3.79 14.06 -5.07
N ASN A 86 -3.51 12.78 -5.24
CA ASN A 86 -3.98 12.03 -6.40
C ASN A 86 -5.51 11.95 -6.45
N HIS A 87 -6.08 11.81 -7.65
CA HIS A 87 -7.49 11.43 -7.78
C HIS A 87 -7.79 10.20 -6.94
N THR A 88 -8.93 10.16 -6.27
CA THR A 88 -9.35 9.24 -5.19
C THR A 88 -8.69 9.48 -3.83
N GLY A 89 -7.63 10.31 -3.74
CA GLY A 89 -7.03 10.75 -2.48
C GLY A 89 -5.98 9.82 -1.89
N ALA A 90 -5.39 8.92 -2.70
CA ALA A 90 -4.30 8.03 -2.26
C ALA A 90 -3.51 7.45 -3.44
N HIS A 91 -2.40 6.78 -3.14
CA HIS A 91 -1.55 6.05 -4.09
C HIS A 91 -2.23 4.89 -4.82
N LYS A 92 -3.34 4.36 -4.29
CA LYS A 92 -4.01 3.14 -4.80
C LYS A 92 -4.39 3.24 -6.27
N ILE A 93 -4.78 4.42 -6.73
CA ILE A 93 -5.22 4.67 -8.10
C ILE A 93 -4.13 4.33 -9.14
N ASN A 94 -2.85 4.54 -8.82
CA ASN A 94 -1.75 4.26 -9.74
C ASN A 94 -1.74 2.78 -10.18
N ASN A 95 -1.81 1.88 -9.20
CA ASN A 95 -1.84 0.44 -9.43
C ASN A 95 -3.13 0.00 -10.13
N VAL A 96 -4.27 0.52 -9.66
CA VAL A 96 -5.59 0.12 -10.18
C VAL A 96 -5.74 0.44 -11.66
N ILE A 97 -5.26 1.61 -12.11
CA ILE A 97 -5.25 1.97 -13.54
C ILE A 97 -4.45 0.95 -14.35
N GLY A 98 -3.21 0.63 -13.91
CA GLY A 98 -2.37 -0.33 -14.61
C GLY A 98 -3.02 -1.70 -14.74
N GLN A 99 -3.60 -2.22 -13.64
CA GLN A 99 -4.29 -3.50 -13.66
C GLN A 99 -5.58 -3.47 -14.49
N ALA A 100 -6.36 -2.40 -14.44
CA ALA A 100 -7.59 -2.29 -15.23
C ALA A 100 -7.31 -2.15 -16.74
N LEU A 101 -6.25 -1.45 -17.13
CA LEU A 101 -5.79 -1.43 -18.53
C LEU A 101 -5.40 -2.84 -18.98
N LEU A 102 -4.71 -3.60 -18.13
CA LEU A 102 -4.35 -4.98 -18.41
C LEU A 102 -5.59 -5.87 -18.51
N ALA A 103 -6.56 -5.74 -17.60
CA ALA A 103 -7.84 -6.46 -17.64
C ALA A 103 -8.58 -6.23 -18.98
N ARG A 104 -8.63 -4.97 -19.46
CA ARG A 104 -9.20 -4.62 -20.77
C ARG A 104 -8.46 -5.30 -21.94
N ARG A 105 -7.12 -5.29 -21.91
CA ARG A 105 -6.29 -6.00 -22.93
C ARG A 105 -6.51 -7.52 -22.92
N MET A 106 -6.85 -8.08 -21.75
CA MET A 106 -7.20 -9.50 -21.58
C MET A 106 -8.67 -9.79 -21.91
N GLY A 107 -9.49 -8.79 -22.27
CA GLY A 107 -10.90 -8.97 -22.58
C GLY A 107 -11.79 -9.33 -21.38
N LYS A 108 -11.37 -8.99 -20.15
CA LYS A 108 -12.15 -9.25 -18.93
C LYS A 108 -13.15 -8.12 -18.68
N PRO A 109 -14.47 -8.37 -18.77
CA PRO A 109 -15.49 -7.35 -18.60
C PRO A 109 -15.80 -7.03 -17.14
N ARG A 110 -15.41 -7.89 -16.22
CA ARG A 110 -15.67 -7.80 -14.78
C ARG A 110 -14.38 -7.72 -14.00
N VAL A 111 -14.36 -6.85 -13.00
CA VAL A 111 -13.26 -6.74 -12.03
C VAL A 111 -13.76 -6.96 -10.62
N ILE A 112 -12.93 -7.61 -9.80
CA ILE A 112 -13.15 -7.73 -8.36
C ILE A 112 -11.99 -7.13 -7.61
N ALA A 113 -12.25 -6.68 -6.38
CA ALA A 113 -11.23 -6.14 -5.49
C ALA A 113 -11.58 -6.47 -4.04
N GLU A 114 -10.56 -6.56 -3.19
CA GLU A 114 -10.68 -6.53 -1.74
C GLU A 114 -10.40 -5.14 -1.21
N THR A 115 -10.91 -4.81 -0.02
CA THR A 115 -10.55 -3.56 0.64
C THR A 115 -10.74 -3.63 2.16
N GLY A 116 -9.84 -2.97 2.92
CA GLY A 116 -9.99 -2.73 4.36
C GLY A 116 -10.39 -1.27 4.61
N ALA A 117 -9.47 -0.33 4.48
CA ALA A 117 -9.75 1.11 4.62
C ALA A 117 -10.67 1.71 3.54
N GLY A 118 -11.07 0.93 2.55
CA GLY A 118 -11.95 1.35 1.46
C GLY A 118 -11.25 2.09 0.32
N MET A 119 -10.01 2.54 0.47
CA MET A 119 -9.32 3.33 -0.56
C MET A 119 -9.02 2.54 -1.83
N HIS A 120 -8.68 1.25 -1.71
CA HIS A 120 -8.49 0.37 -2.86
C HIS A 120 -9.81 0.10 -3.56
N GLY A 121 -10.86 -0.21 -2.80
CA GLY A 121 -12.21 -0.41 -3.33
C GLY A 121 -12.74 0.82 -4.07
N VAL A 122 -12.55 2.03 -3.52
CA VAL A 122 -12.90 3.29 -4.19
C VAL A 122 -12.11 3.46 -5.49
N ALA A 123 -10.80 3.19 -5.50
CA ALA A 123 -10.00 3.27 -6.71
C ALA A 123 -10.46 2.26 -7.77
N ALA A 124 -10.75 1.00 -7.38
CA ALA A 124 -11.28 -0.03 -8.27
C ALA A 124 -12.64 0.35 -8.86
N ALA A 125 -13.59 0.80 -8.02
CA ALA A 125 -14.89 1.28 -8.45
C ALA A 125 -14.78 2.49 -9.41
N THR A 126 -13.87 3.44 -9.12
CA THR A 126 -13.61 4.61 -9.95
C THR A 126 -13.19 4.23 -11.37
N ILE A 127 -12.21 3.33 -11.48
CA ILE A 127 -11.70 2.92 -12.79
C ILE A 127 -12.66 1.99 -13.51
N ALA A 128 -13.36 1.12 -12.80
CA ALA A 128 -14.40 0.29 -13.40
C ALA A 128 -15.53 1.15 -14.00
N ALA A 129 -15.99 2.18 -13.28
CA ALA A 129 -16.97 3.15 -13.81
C ALA A 129 -16.44 3.86 -15.06
N ARG A 130 -15.17 4.33 -15.04
CA ARG A 130 -14.54 4.99 -16.17
C ARG A 130 -14.46 4.11 -17.42
N TYR A 131 -14.22 2.81 -17.24
CA TYR A 131 -14.03 1.88 -18.37
C TYR A 131 -15.27 1.04 -18.70
N GLY A 132 -16.40 1.28 -18.01
CA GLY A 132 -17.65 0.55 -18.24
C GLY A 132 -17.56 -0.93 -17.86
N MET A 133 -16.77 -1.27 -16.82
CA MET A 133 -16.59 -2.63 -16.32
C MET A 133 -17.53 -2.89 -15.13
N GLU A 134 -18.01 -4.11 -15.01
CA GLU A 134 -18.66 -4.55 -13.76
C GLU A 134 -17.62 -4.58 -12.63
N CYS A 135 -18.00 -4.09 -11.44
CA CYS A 135 -17.11 -4.05 -10.28
C CYS A 135 -17.76 -4.62 -9.03
N VAL A 136 -17.11 -5.61 -8.42
CA VAL A 136 -17.51 -6.16 -7.13
C VAL A 136 -16.37 -5.97 -6.13
N VAL A 137 -16.67 -5.39 -4.97
CA VAL A 137 -15.69 -5.11 -3.91
C VAL A 137 -16.06 -5.88 -2.66
N TYR A 138 -15.16 -6.74 -2.20
CA TYR A 138 -15.26 -7.48 -0.95
C TYR A 138 -14.69 -6.65 0.19
N MET A 139 -15.45 -6.50 1.27
CA MET A 139 -15.04 -5.72 2.44
C MET A 139 -15.55 -6.36 3.71
N GLY A 140 -14.69 -6.50 4.71
CA GLY A 140 -15.09 -7.04 6.01
C GLY A 140 -16.15 -6.17 6.67
N SER A 141 -17.13 -6.79 7.34
CA SER A 141 -18.25 -6.04 7.94
C SER A 141 -17.81 -5.10 9.07
N GLU A 142 -16.71 -5.40 9.77
CA GLU A 142 -16.12 -4.46 10.74
C GLU A 142 -15.46 -3.26 10.04
N ASP A 143 -14.79 -3.47 8.92
CA ASP A 143 -14.21 -2.39 8.11
C ASP A 143 -15.30 -1.52 7.46
N ILE A 144 -16.43 -2.11 7.04
CA ILE A 144 -17.60 -1.38 6.53
C ILE A 144 -18.09 -0.37 7.58
N LYS A 145 -18.18 -0.76 8.84
CA LYS A 145 -18.62 0.13 9.93
C LYS A 145 -17.65 1.29 10.14
N ARG A 146 -16.34 1.02 10.08
CA ARG A 146 -15.29 2.03 10.25
C ARG A 146 -15.22 3.03 9.08
N GLN A 147 -15.60 2.59 7.86
CA GLN A 147 -15.33 3.29 6.60
C GLN A 147 -16.59 3.52 5.74
N VAL A 148 -17.71 3.84 6.38
CA VAL A 148 -19.03 4.03 5.73
C VAL A 148 -18.97 5.00 4.54
N GLN A 149 -18.18 6.08 4.65
CA GLN A 149 -18.06 7.06 3.57
C GLN A 149 -17.44 6.45 2.29
N ASN A 150 -16.46 5.58 2.42
CA ASN A 150 -15.86 4.90 1.28
C ASN A 150 -16.82 3.86 0.69
N VAL A 151 -17.59 3.17 1.53
CA VAL A 151 -18.65 2.26 1.06
C VAL A 151 -19.69 3.02 0.23
N TYR A 152 -20.10 4.20 0.69
CA TYR A 152 -21.03 5.05 -0.08
C TYR A 152 -20.41 5.49 -1.40
N ARG A 153 -19.14 5.92 -1.41
CA ARG A 153 -18.43 6.30 -2.66
C ARG A 153 -18.39 5.14 -3.66
N MET A 154 -18.08 3.92 -3.22
CA MET A 154 -18.07 2.74 -4.10
C MET A 154 -19.43 2.46 -4.72
N LYS A 155 -20.50 2.51 -3.93
CA LYS A 155 -21.88 2.35 -4.40
C LYS A 155 -22.30 3.46 -5.37
N LEU A 156 -21.93 4.72 -5.09
CA LEU A 156 -22.19 5.86 -5.97
C LEU A 156 -21.50 5.70 -7.34
N LEU A 157 -20.34 5.06 -7.37
CA LEU A 157 -19.57 4.74 -8.57
C LEU A 157 -20.09 3.48 -9.30
N GLY A 158 -21.17 2.88 -8.83
CA GLY A 158 -21.80 1.73 -9.45
C GLY A 158 -21.23 0.36 -9.06
N ALA A 159 -20.29 0.29 -8.10
CA ALA A 159 -19.77 -0.97 -7.63
C ALA A 159 -20.72 -1.65 -6.65
N THR A 160 -20.75 -3.00 -6.71
CA THR A 160 -21.39 -3.83 -5.69
C THR A 160 -20.41 -4.05 -4.54
N VAL A 161 -20.77 -3.65 -3.32
CA VAL A 161 -19.98 -3.91 -2.12
C VAL A 161 -20.58 -5.10 -1.39
N VAL A 162 -19.79 -6.18 -1.26
CA VAL A 162 -20.19 -7.43 -0.61
C VAL A 162 -19.58 -7.46 0.80
N PRO A 163 -20.42 -7.45 1.86
CA PRO A 163 -19.94 -7.57 3.22
C PRO A 163 -19.44 -9.00 3.49
N VAL A 164 -18.27 -9.12 4.13
CA VAL A 164 -17.69 -10.40 4.54
C VAL A 164 -17.87 -10.58 6.04
N GLU A 165 -18.61 -11.62 6.41
CA GLU A 165 -19.00 -11.93 7.80
C GLU A 165 -18.16 -13.06 8.41
N SER A 166 -17.25 -13.68 7.66
CA SER A 166 -16.38 -14.75 8.13
C SER A 166 -15.13 -14.21 8.84
N GLY A 167 -14.54 -15.03 9.72
CA GLY A 167 -13.28 -14.74 10.41
C GLY A 167 -13.33 -13.48 11.27
N SER A 168 -12.27 -12.67 11.21
CA SER A 168 -12.16 -11.37 11.90
C SER A 168 -12.99 -10.26 11.24
N LYS A 169 -13.62 -10.54 10.10
CA LYS A 169 -14.46 -9.58 9.35
C LYS A 169 -13.70 -8.33 8.90
N THR A 170 -12.42 -8.51 8.60
CA THR A 170 -11.49 -7.46 8.17
C THR A 170 -10.86 -7.77 6.81
N LEU A 171 -9.86 -6.99 6.39
CA LEU A 171 -9.18 -7.08 5.09
C LEU A 171 -8.72 -8.51 4.75
N LYS A 172 -8.19 -9.29 5.72
CA LYS A 172 -7.74 -10.67 5.48
C LYS A 172 -8.87 -11.55 4.93
N ASP A 173 -10.04 -11.44 5.53
CA ASP A 173 -11.20 -12.26 5.13
C ASP A 173 -11.83 -11.76 3.82
N ALA A 174 -11.77 -10.45 3.57
CA ALA A 174 -12.15 -9.87 2.28
C ALA A 174 -11.27 -10.41 1.13
N LEU A 175 -9.96 -10.57 1.34
CA LEU A 175 -9.05 -11.24 0.40
C LEU A 175 -9.45 -12.68 0.13
N ASN A 176 -9.79 -13.43 1.17
CA ASN A 176 -10.23 -14.82 1.02
C ASN A 176 -11.50 -14.94 0.15
N GLU A 177 -12.50 -14.07 0.37
CA GLU A 177 -13.73 -14.08 -0.41
C GLU A 177 -13.49 -13.64 -1.87
N ALA A 178 -12.68 -12.61 -2.08
CA ALA A 178 -12.29 -12.19 -3.43
C ALA A 178 -11.58 -13.33 -4.19
N MET A 179 -10.70 -14.07 -3.53
CA MET A 179 -10.05 -15.25 -4.13
C MET A 179 -11.03 -16.37 -4.46
N ARG A 180 -12.05 -16.61 -3.64
CA ARG A 180 -13.11 -17.60 -3.92
C ARG A 180 -13.96 -17.20 -5.14
N ASP A 181 -14.36 -15.93 -5.22
CA ASP A 181 -15.04 -15.42 -6.40
C ASP A 181 -14.17 -15.57 -7.65
N TRP A 182 -12.88 -15.21 -7.55
CA TRP A 182 -11.98 -15.31 -8.69
C TRP A 182 -11.85 -16.73 -9.20
N VAL A 183 -11.65 -17.72 -8.32
CA VAL A 183 -11.64 -19.16 -8.69
C VAL A 183 -12.90 -19.57 -9.45
N THR A 184 -14.05 -19.04 -9.03
CA THR A 184 -15.35 -19.39 -9.63
C THR A 184 -15.56 -18.75 -11.01
N ASN A 185 -14.99 -17.56 -11.23
CA ASN A 185 -15.30 -16.70 -12.38
C ASN A 185 -14.07 -16.28 -13.19
N VAL A 186 -13.02 -17.09 -13.21
CA VAL A 186 -11.71 -16.75 -13.83
C VAL A 186 -11.81 -16.37 -15.32
N GLU A 187 -12.78 -16.94 -16.04
CA GLU A 187 -12.93 -16.73 -17.48
C GLU A 187 -13.24 -15.27 -17.83
N ASN A 188 -14.13 -14.63 -17.08
CA ASN A 188 -14.64 -13.28 -17.37
C ASN A 188 -14.18 -12.22 -16.35
N THR A 189 -13.49 -12.63 -15.29
CA THR A 189 -13.18 -11.77 -14.15
C THR A 189 -11.68 -11.58 -13.99
N TYR A 190 -11.28 -10.33 -13.76
CA TYR A 190 -9.92 -9.96 -13.36
C TYR A 190 -9.92 -9.56 -11.88
N TYR A 191 -9.02 -10.15 -11.11
CA TYR A 191 -8.83 -9.74 -9.71
C TYR A 191 -7.80 -8.61 -9.64
N ILE A 192 -8.25 -7.41 -9.25
CA ILE A 192 -7.38 -6.26 -9.01
C ILE A 192 -6.89 -6.31 -7.57
N ILE A 193 -5.67 -6.80 -7.34
CA ILE A 193 -5.07 -6.85 -6.00
C ILE A 193 -4.52 -5.47 -5.61
N GLY A 194 -4.87 -5.04 -4.38
CA GLY A 194 -4.58 -3.68 -3.88
C GLY A 194 -3.19 -3.48 -3.29
N THR A 195 -2.37 -4.52 -3.17
CA THR A 195 -1.05 -4.45 -2.53
C THR A 195 0.00 -5.32 -3.23
N VAL A 196 1.26 -5.20 -2.82
CA VAL A 196 2.41 -5.99 -3.35
C VAL A 196 2.48 -7.41 -2.77
N ALA A 197 1.35 -7.96 -2.33
CA ALA A 197 1.19 -9.35 -1.87
C ALA A 197 0.44 -10.18 -2.91
N GLY A 198 0.27 -11.47 -2.64
CA GLY A 198 -0.39 -12.39 -3.56
C GLY A 198 0.58 -13.23 -4.38
N PRO A 199 0.06 -14.17 -5.18
CA PRO A 199 0.89 -15.03 -6.02
C PRO A 199 1.56 -14.22 -7.15
N HIS A 200 2.72 -14.67 -7.62
CA HIS A 200 3.32 -14.09 -8.82
C HIS A 200 2.34 -14.17 -10.02
N PRO A 201 2.15 -13.09 -10.83
CA PRO A 201 3.01 -11.91 -10.95
C PRO A 201 2.60 -10.68 -10.12
N TYR A 202 1.58 -10.76 -9.24
CA TYR A 202 1.03 -9.60 -8.55
C TYR A 202 2.05 -8.76 -7.80
N PRO A 203 2.99 -9.31 -6.97
CA PRO A 203 3.93 -8.47 -6.24
C PRO A 203 4.78 -7.60 -7.17
N MET A 204 5.29 -8.18 -8.27
CA MET A 204 6.08 -7.46 -9.28
C MET A 204 5.22 -6.43 -10.02
N MET A 205 4.05 -6.82 -10.48
CA MET A 205 3.16 -5.97 -11.27
C MET A 205 2.69 -4.75 -10.48
N VAL A 206 2.25 -4.94 -9.22
CA VAL A 206 1.82 -3.85 -8.35
C VAL A 206 2.99 -2.91 -8.03
N ARG A 207 4.18 -3.45 -7.74
CA ARG A 207 5.39 -2.66 -7.58
C ARG A 207 5.66 -1.79 -8.80
N ASP A 208 5.65 -2.37 -9.98
CA ASP A 208 5.99 -1.67 -11.21
C ASP A 208 5.02 -0.50 -11.48
N PHE A 209 3.71 -0.70 -11.26
CA PHE A 209 2.72 0.37 -11.39
C PHE A 209 2.83 1.44 -10.30
N GLN A 210 3.23 1.07 -9.09
CA GLN A 210 3.46 2.03 -8.01
C GLN A 210 4.81 2.75 -8.09
N SER A 211 5.76 2.25 -8.87
CA SER A 211 7.13 2.81 -8.97
C SER A 211 7.16 4.25 -9.50
N VAL A 212 6.08 4.72 -10.10
CA VAL A 212 5.92 6.14 -10.48
C VAL A 212 6.13 7.08 -9.29
N ILE A 213 5.75 6.65 -8.07
CA ILE A 213 5.95 7.42 -6.83
C ILE A 213 7.44 7.71 -6.62
N GLY A 214 8.27 6.67 -6.67
CA GLY A 214 9.71 6.79 -6.42
C GLY A 214 10.45 7.50 -7.55
N ARG A 215 10.08 7.25 -8.81
CA ARG A 215 10.69 7.96 -9.96
C ARG A 215 10.49 9.46 -9.83
N GLU A 216 9.26 9.91 -9.64
CA GLU A 216 8.96 11.34 -9.44
C GLU A 216 9.61 11.91 -8.18
N ALA A 217 9.55 11.19 -7.06
CA ALA A 217 10.11 11.64 -5.80
C ALA A 217 11.63 11.85 -5.90
N ARG A 218 12.33 10.98 -6.63
CA ARG A 218 13.77 11.06 -6.84
C ARG A 218 14.16 12.34 -7.63
N GLU A 219 13.46 12.62 -8.71
CA GLU A 219 13.67 13.83 -9.53
C GLU A 219 13.36 15.09 -8.72
N GLN A 220 12.18 15.12 -8.11
CA GLN A 220 11.69 16.27 -7.36
C GLN A 220 12.57 16.62 -6.14
N ILE A 221 13.08 15.63 -5.40
CA ILE A 221 13.94 15.92 -4.25
C ILE A 221 15.30 16.45 -4.68
N GLN A 222 15.83 15.99 -5.82
CA GLN A 222 17.04 16.53 -6.40
C GLN A 222 16.86 17.98 -6.87
N GLU A 223 15.71 18.31 -7.47
CA GLU A 223 15.37 19.69 -7.85
C GLU A 223 15.24 20.61 -6.63
N LEU A 224 14.57 20.13 -5.57
CA LEU A 224 14.25 20.94 -4.38
C LEU A 224 15.44 21.10 -3.42
N ALA A 225 16.24 20.06 -3.25
CA ALA A 225 17.29 19.98 -2.22
C ALA A 225 18.71 19.78 -2.78
N GLY A 226 18.86 19.62 -4.11
CA GLY A 226 20.15 19.45 -4.76
C GLY A 226 20.81 18.09 -4.57
N ARG A 227 20.16 17.16 -3.84
CA ARG A 227 20.70 15.83 -3.52
C ARG A 227 19.62 14.82 -3.19
N LEU A 228 19.99 13.54 -3.10
CA LEU A 228 19.13 12.48 -2.61
C LEU A 228 18.88 12.60 -1.09
N PRO A 229 17.76 12.03 -0.58
CA PRO A 229 17.47 12.04 0.84
C PRO A 229 18.44 11.11 1.61
N ASP A 230 18.63 11.38 2.90
CA ASP A 230 19.36 10.47 3.81
C ASP A 230 18.52 9.26 4.19
N ALA A 231 17.20 9.44 4.25
CA ALA A 231 16.28 8.32 4.45
C ALA A 231 14.95 8.54 3.72
N VAL A 232 14.37 7.45 3.22
CA VAL A 232 13.01 7.36 2.70
C VAL A 232 12.18 6.56 3.70
N VAL A 233 11.06 7.15 4.16
CA VAL A 233 10.19 6.58 5.20
C VAL A 233 8.79 6.37 4.63
N ALA A 234 8.22 5.19 4.80
CA ALA A 234 6.86 4.89 4.36
C ALA A 234 6.18 3.89 5.29
N CYS A 235 4.85 4.02 5.46
CA CYS A 235 4.09 3.04 6.24
C CYS A 235 3.96 1.71 5.48
N VAL A 236 3.89 0.61 6.24
CA VAL A 236 3.80 -0.75 5.69
C VAL A 236 2.66 -1.52 6.37
N GLY A 237 1.62 -1.80 5.57
CA GLY A 237 0.67 -2.89 5.80
C GLY A 237 1.03 -4.01 4.83
N GLY A 238 0.27 -4.18 3.72
CA GLY A 238 0.75 -5.01 2.59
C GLY A 238 1.98 -4.43 1.88
N GLY A 239 2.21 -3.11 1.95
CA GLY A 239 3.45 -2.43 1.59
C GLY A 239 3.52 -1.82 0.20
N SER A 240 2.40 -1.65 -0.54
CA SER A 240 2.45 -1.16 -1.92
C SER A 240 2.94 0.28 -2.06
N ASN A 241 2.57 1.18 -1.14
CA ASN A 241 3.05 2.56 -1.16
C ASN A 241 4.56 2.63 -0.86
N ALA A 242 5.01 1.85 0.10
CA ALA A 242 6.42 1.79 0.49
C ALA A 242 7.26 1.20 -0.64
N MET A 243 6.83 0.09 -1.26
CA MET A 243 7.53 -0.49 -2.39
C MET A 243 7.58 0.47 -3.59
N GLY A 244 6.48 1.20 -3.83
CA GLY A 244 6.40 2.20 -4.91
C GLY A 244 7.46 3.30 -4.78
N ILE A 245 7.73 3.79 -3.57
CA ILE A 245 8.78 4.79 -3.36
C ILE A 245 10.16 4.16 -3.20
N PHE A 246 10.30 3.03 -2.48
CA PHE A 246 11.59 2.39 -2.19
C PHE A 246 12.29 1.90 -3.45
N HIS A 247 11.54 1.36 -4.41
CA HIS A 247 12.11 0.71 -5.59
C HIS A 247 13.09 1.61 -6.36
N SER A 248 12.83 2.91 -6.43
CA SER A 248 13.72 3.88 -7.08
C SER A 248 14.99 4.22 -6.29
N PHE A 249 15.08 3.79 -5.03
CA PHE A 249 16.22 4.04 -4.14
C PHE A 249 16.93 2.77 -3.68
N ILE A 250 16.50 1.58 -4.13
CA ILE A 250 17.12 0.30 -3.72
C ILE A 250 18.61 0.27 -4.06
N ALA A 251 19.01 0.81 -5.21
CA ALA A 251 20.40 0.82 -5.66
C ALA A 251 21.28 1.88 -4.94
N ASP A 252 20.66 2.83 -4.23
CA ASP A 252 21.40 3.89 -3.52
C ASP A 252 21.70 3.46 -2.09
N GLU A 253 22.81 2.78 -1.86
CA GLU A 253 23.19 2.22 -0.55
C GLU A 253 23.30 3.28 0.56
N ASN A 254 23.59 4.53 0.21
CA ASN A 254 23.65 5.66 1.14
C ASN A 254 22.26 6.21 1.54
N VAL A 255 21.21 5.79 0.87
CA VAL A 255 19.82 6.16 1.21
C VAL A 255 19.23 5.06 2.08
N ARG A 256 18.94 5.37 3.34
CA ARG A 256 18.23 4.43 4.24
C ARG A 256 16.79 4.26 3.78
N LEU A 257 16.29 3.03 3.77
CA LEU A 257 14.89 2.70 3.50
C LEU A 257 14.26 2.22 4.80
N VAL A 258 13.21 2.91 5.26
CA VAL A 258 12.57 2.59 6.54
C VAL A 258 11.07 2.36 6.33
N GLY A 259 10.65 1.11 6.53
CA GLY A 259 9.24 0.71 6.56
C GLY A 259 8.69 0.81 7.99
N VAL A 260 7.55 1.48 8.16
CA VAL A 260 6.92 1.71 9.45
C VAL A 260 5.63 0.92 9.55
N GLU A 261 5.60 -0.06 10.44
CA GLU A 261 4.44 -0.93 10.71
C GLU A 261 3.61 -0.44 11.90
N ALA A 262 2.40 -0.96 12.04
CA ALA A 262 1.52 -0.63 13.15
C ALA A 262 1.82 -1.50 14.38
N ALA A 263 2.34 -0.91 15.44
CA ALA A 263 2.49 -1.55 16.74
C ALA A 263 1.17 -1.62 17.53
N GLY A 264 0.09 -1.04 17.04
CA GLY A 264 -1.19 -1.05 17.73
C GLY A 264 -1.09 -0.55 19.18
N HIS A 265 -1.44 -1.43 20.12
CA HIS A 265 -1.30 -1.15 21.55
C HIS A 265 0.10 -1.48 22.14
N GLY A 266 1.10 -1.67 21.28
CA GLY A 266 2.45 -2.13 21.63
C GLY A 266 2.68 -3.59 21.24
N LEU A 267 3.90 -3.93 20.79
CA LEU A 267 4.23 -5.29 20.32
C LEU A 267 3.98 -6.36 21.40
N GLU A 268 4.32 -6.04 22.66
CA GLU A 268 4.17 -6.96 23.81
C GLU A 268 2.68 -7.22 24.17
N SER A 269 1.77 -6.40 23.69
CA SER A 269 0.33 -6.58 23.95
C SER A 269 -0.30 -7.72 23.13
N GLY A 270 0.38 -8.17 22.08
CA GLY A 270 -0.16 -9.08 21.07
C GLY A 270 -1.25 -8.45 20.17
N LYS A 271 -1.60 -7.17 20.39
CA LYS A 271 -2.57 -6.40 19.58
C LYS A 271 -1.83 -5.41 18.69
N HIS A 272 -1.28 -5.91 17.60
CA HIS A 272 -0.52 -5.15 16.62
C HIS A 272 -0.64 -5.78 15.23
N ALA A 273 -0.14 -5.10 14.19
CA ALA A 273 -0.05 -5.60 12.81
C ALA A 273 1.39 -5.48 12.26
N ALA A 274 2.39 -5.55 13.14
CA ALA A 274 3.79 -5.40 12.80
C ALA A 274 4.40 -6.75 12.34
N THR A 275 4.10 -7.12 11.12
CA THR A 275 4.43 -8.42 10.53
C THR A 275 5.93 -8.65 10.39
N LEU A 276 6.67 -7.64 9.92
CA LEU A 276 8.13 -7.75 9.75
C LEU A 276 8.86 -7.60 11.08
N CYS A 277 8.36 -6.80 12.02
CA CYS A 277 9.00 -6.63 13.33
C CYS A 277 8.82 -7.85 14.25
N ALA A 278 7.65 -8.52 14.21
CA ALA A 278 7.28 -9.55 15.19
C ALA A 278 6.84 -10.90 14.58
N GLY A 279 6.66 -10.97 13.26
CA GLY A 279 6.21 -12.19 12.58
C GLY A 279 7.35 -13.11 12.18
N ARG A 280 6.99 -14.19 11.49
CA ARG A 280 7.91 -15.20 10.96
C ARG A 280 7.51 -15.65 9.55
N PRO A 281 8.43 -16.25 8.75
CA PRO A 281 8.12 -16.74 7.41
C PRO A 281 7.01 -17.80 7.37
N GLY A 282 6.13 -17.70 6.40
CA GLY A 282 5.04 -18.65 6.13
C GLY A 282 4.40 -18.38 4.77
N VAL A 283 3.24 -18.98 4.51
CA VAL A 283 2.47 -18.81 3.26
C VAL A 283 1.11 -18.21 3.56
N LEU A 284 0.77 -17.12 2.89
CA LEU A 284 -0.54 -16.47 2.98
C LEU A 284 -0.92 -15.90 1.62
N HIS A 285 -2.20 -16.02 1.23
CA HIS A 285 -2.75 -15.45 0.01
C HIS A 285 -1.90 -15.73 -1.26
N GLY A 286 -1.37 -16.95 -1.35
CA GLY A 286 -0.70 -17.43 -2.54
C GLY A 286 0.79 -17.08 -2.69
N ASN A 287 1.42 -16.51 -1.66
CA ASN A 287 2.85 -16.25 -1.66
C ASN A 287 3.51 -16.57 -0.31
N ARG A 288 4.81 -16.87 -0.34
CA ARG A 288 5.63 -17.01 0.87
C ARG A 288 6.16 -15.65 1.28
N THR A 289 5.95 -15.29 2.56
CA THR A 289 6.36 -14.01 3.12
C THR A 289 6.44 -14.07 4.64
N TYR A 290 6.67 -12.95 5.35
CA TYR A 290 6.49 -12.86 6.80
C TYR A 290 5.00 -12.77 7.16
N LEU A 291 4.61 -13.47 8.24
CA LEU A 291 3.22 -13.50 8.74
C LEU A 291 3.20 -13.36 10.27
N LEU A 292 2.10 -12.83 10.78
CA LEU A 292 1.71 -12.97 12.17
C LEU A 292 0.92 -14.29 12.30
N GLN A 293 1.56 -15.31 12.87
CA GLN A 293 1.01 -16.65 13.02
C GLN A 293 1.48 -17.30 14.33
N ASP A 294 0.63 -18.16 14.89
CA ASP A 294 0.94 -18.96 16.08
C ASP A 294 1.89 -20.12 15.77
N GLU A 295 2.22 -20.92 16.78
CA GLU A 295 3.12 -22.08 16.65
C GLU A 295 2.59 -23.14 15.69
N ASN A 296 1.27 -23.22 15.49
CA ASN A 296 0.59 -24.17 14.59
C ASN A 296 0.42 -23.59 13.15
N GLY A 297 0.94 -22.37 12.89
CA GLY A 297 0.80 -21.71 11.60
C GLY A 297 -0.54 -21.04 11.35
N GLN A 298 -1.40 -20.92 12.39
CA GLN A 298 -2.66 -20.20 12.28
C GLN A 298 -2.42 -18.70 12.38
N ILE A 299 -3.13 -17.94 11.54
CA ILE A 299 -3.04 -16.49 11.53
C ILE A 299 -3.55 -15.90 12.85
N ILE A 300 -2.71 -15.08 13.47
CA ILE A 300 -3.08 -14.31 14.66
C ILE A 300 -3.89 -13.10 14.22
N GLU A 301 -4.97 -12.79 14.94
CA GLU A 301 -5.78 -11.60 14.71
C GLU A 301 -4.94 -10.35 14.97
N THR A 302 -4.96 -9.44 13.99
CA THR A 302 -4.20 -8.19 14.03
C THR A 302 -5.00 -7.04 14.61
N HIS A 303 -4.31 -5.96 14.98
CA HIS A 303 -4.92 -4.71 15.40
C HIS A 303 -4.13 -3.51 14.94
N SER A 304 -4.83 -2.52 14.41
CA SER A 304 -4.33 -1.16 14.14
C SER A 304 -5.49 -0.18 14.19
N ILE A 305 -5.25 1.04 14.67
CA ILE A 305 -6.17 2.19 14.51
C ILE A 305 -6.42 2.48 13.02
N SER A 306 -5.46 2.16 12.18
CA SER A 306 -5.53 2.30 10.73
C SER A 306 -5.98 1.01 10.07
N ALA A 307 -7.19 1.00 9.50
CA ALA A 307 -7.73 -0.18 8.80
C ALA A 307 -6.85 -0.63 7.61
N GLY A 308 -6.09 0.28 6.99
CA GLY A 308 -5.20 -0.06 5.88
C GLY A 308 -3.88 -0.71 6.29
N LEU A 309 -3.52 -0.68 7.59
CA LEU A 309 -2.37 -1.38 8.16
C LEU A 309 -2.77 -2.64 8.93
N ASP A 310 -4.06 -2.88 9.13
CA ASP A 310 -4.59 -4.03 9.87
C ASP A 310 -4.58 -5.29 8.99
N TYR A 311 -3.40 -5.87 8.81
CA TYR A 311 -3.16 -7.01 7.93
C TYR A 311 -2.01 -7.89 8.47
N PRO A 312 -2.19 -9.22 8.56
CA PRO A 312 -1.22 -10.12 9.19
C PRO A 312 -0.08 -10.59 8.27
N GLY A 313 0.03 -10.02 7.08
CA GLY A 313 1.05 -10.36 6.09
C GLY A 313 1.70 -9.13 5.48
N VAL A 314 2.64 -9.33 4.58
CA VAL A 314 3.36 -8.26 3.87
C VAL A 314 3.80 -8.73 2.49
N GLY A 315 4.15 -7.81 1.60
CA GLY A 315 4.72 -8.14 0.30
C GLY A 315 6.05 -8.90 0.41
N PRO A 316 6.29 -9.92 -0.43
CA PRO A 316 7.49 -10.77 -0.34
C PRO A 316 8.79 -10.01 -0.63
N GLU A 317 8.75 -8.95 -1.43
CA GLU A 317 9.93 -8.10 -1.67
C GLU A 317 10.34 -7.35 -0.39
N HIS A 318 9.38 -6.91 0.44
CA HIS A 318 9.68 -6.34 1.76
C HIS A 318 10.35 -7.35 2.70
N ALA A 319 9.87 -8.60 2.70
CA ALA A 319 10.51 -9.69 3.45
C ALA A 319 11.98 -9.88 3.04
N TRP A 320 12.24 -9.84 1.74
CA TRP A 320 13.60 -9.94 1.20
C TRP A 320 14.46 -8.71 1.53
N LEU A 321 13.92 -7.50 1.42
CA LEU A 321 14.65 -6.28 1.76
C LEU A 321 15.04 -6.24 3.24
N LYS A 322 14.19 -6.79 4.12
CA LYS A 322 14.52 -6.97 5.54
C LYS A 322 15.68 -7.94 5.73
N ASP A 323 15.55 -9.17 5.22
CA ASP A 323 16.53 -10.25 5.46
C ASP A 323 17.88 -9.96 4.81
N SER A 324 17.91 -9.24 3.70
CA SER A 324 19.13 -8.77 3.04
C SER A 324 19.76 -7.54 3.72
N GLY A 325 19.11 -6.96 4.73
CA GLY A 325 19.56 -5.75 5.41
C GLY A 325 19.47 -4.47 4.57
N ARG A 326 18.75 -4.50 3.42
CA ARG A 326 18.62 -3.32 2.56
C ARG A 326 17.62 -2.31 3.10
N ALA A 327 16.58 -2.77 3.76
CA ALA A 327 15.59 -1.91 4.41
C ALA A 327 15.44 -2.28 5.90
N GLU A 328 15.25 -1.26 6.70
CA GLU A 328 14.92 -1.35 8.12
C GLU A 328 13.40 -1.32 8.30
N TYR A 329 12.89 -2.12 9.25
CA TYR A 329 11.47 -2.10 9.59
C TYR A 329 11.31 -1.84 11.08
N VAL A 330 10.42 -0.90 11.38
CA VAL A 330 10.14 -0.42 12.74
C VAL A 330 8.64 -0.37 12.97
N ALA A 331 8.21 -0.28 14.20
CA ALA A 331 6.81 -0.21 14.54
C ALA A 331 6.49 1.03 15.37
N VAL A 332 5.27 1.58 15.18
CA VAL A 332 4.75 2.77 15.83
C VAL A 332 3.38 2.47 16.42
N THR A 333 3.12 2.93 17.64
CA THR A 333 1.84 2.72 18.33
C THR A 333 0.71 3.56 17.74
N ASP A 334 -0.52 3.16 18.03
CA ASP A 334 -1.72 3.91 17.65
C ASP A 334 -1.70 5.34 18.21
N ASP A 335 -1.24 5.52 19.44
CA ASP A 335 -1.15 6.83 20.11
C ASP A 335 -0.11 7.74 19.43
N ASP A 336 1.06 7.21 19.11
CA ASP A 336 2.10 7.96 18.39
C ASP A 336 1.60 8.39 16.99
N ALA A 337 0.92 7.48 16.29
CA ALA A 337 0.34 7.78 14.97
C ALA A 337 -0.75 8.86 15.06
N LEU A 338 -1.63 8.77 16.06
CA LEU A 338 -2.68 9.77 16.29
C LEU A 338 -2.09 11.15 16.63
N GLN A 339 -1.03 11.19 17.43
CA GLN A 339 -0.33 12.45 17.75
C GLN A 339 0.29 13.05 16.49
N ALA A 340 0.97 12.25 15.65
CA ALA A 340 1.57 12.72 14.40
C ALA A 340 0.51 13.20 13.39
N PHE A 341 -0.66 12.56 13.35
CA PHE A 341 -1.82 13.02 12.58
C PHE A 341 -2.20 14.45 12.98
N HIS A 342 -2.40 14.71 14.28
CA HIS A 342 -2.75 16.03 14.79
C HIS A 342 -1.65 17.06 14.54
N ASP A 343 -0.40 16.68 14.70
CA ASP A 343 0.73 17.58 14.49
C ASP A 343 0.81 18.04 13.03
N LEU A 344 0.65 17.14 12.05
CA LEU A 344 0.65 17.52 10.65
C LEU A 344 -0.54 18.43 10.31
N CYS A 345 -1.74 18.14 10.86
CA CYS A 345 -2.92 18.99 10.69
C CYS A 345 -2.67 20.43 11.17
N ARG A 346 -2.10 20.58 12.37
CA ARG A 346 -1.91 21.89 13.01
C ARG A 346 -0.70 22.66 12.47
N LEU A 347 0.34 21.95 12.08
CA LEU A 347 1.58 22.57 11.63
C LEU A 347 1.56 22.89 10.12
N GLU A 348 1.02 22.00 9.31
CA GLU A 348 1.08 22.13 7.84
C GLU A 348 -0.29 22.30 7.17
N GLY A 349 -1.40 22.18 7.93
CA GLY A 349 -2.74 22.24 7.36
C GLY A 349 -3.06 21.04 6.43
N ILE A 350 -2.38 19.93 6.64
CA ILE A 350 -2.55 18.70 5.87
C ILE A 350 -3.17 17.63 6.77
N ILE A 351 -4.29 17.05 6.35
CA ILE A 351 -4.96 15.95 7.04
C ILE A 351 -4.49 14.63 6.42
N PRO A 352 -3.52 13.92 7.04
CA PRO A 352 -3.00 12.67 6.50
C PRO A 352 -3.97 11.52 6.75
N ALA A 353 -3.87 10.43 5.96
CA ALA A 353 -4.45 9.16 6.37
C ALA A 353 -3.75 8.62 7.62
N LEU A 354 -4.47 7.88 8.48
CA LEU A 354 -3.88 7.24 9.67
C LEU A 354 -2.73 6.29 9.31
N GLU A 355 -2.79 5.66 8.13
CA GLU A 355 -1.68 4.89 7.58
C GLU A 355 -0.40 5.74 7.50
N SER A 356 -0.49 6.90 6.85
CA SER A 356 0.65 7.81 6.65
C SER A 356 1.13 8.42 7.97
N ALA A 357 0.24 8.57 8.95
CA ALA A 357 0.57 9.10 10.26
C ALA A 357 1.59 8.23 11.01
N HIS A 358 1.60 6.90 10.79
CA HIS A 358 2.64 6.01 11.33
C HIS A 358 4.04 6.38 10.81
N ALA A 359 4.17 6.61 9.49
CA ALA A 359 5.43 7.04 8.90
C ALA A 359 5.87 8.42 9.40
N LEU A 360 4.93 9.35 9.57
CA LEU A 360 5.18 10.68 10.12
C LEU A 360 5.65 10.62 11.58
N ALA A 361 5.03 9.78 12.40
CA ALA A 361 5.42 9.59 13.81
C ALA A 361 6.87 9.12 13.94
N TYR A 362 7.26 8.14 13.12
CA TYR A 362 8.65 7.69 13.11
C TYR A 362 9.60 8.78 12.61
N ALA A 363 9.26 9.47 11.51
CA ALA A 363 10.08 10.56 11.00
C ALA A 363 10.27 11.68 12.05
N ALA A 364 9.21 12.06 12.74
CA ALA A 364 9.28 13.05 13.83
C ALA A 364 10.14 12.58 15.01
N ARG A 365 10.12 11.25 15.30
CA ARG A 365 10.93 10.63 16.36
C ARG A 365 12.42 10.67 16.05
N ILE A 366 12.82 10.42 14.80
CA ILE A 366 14.24 10.35 14.43
C ILE A 366 14.84 11.70 14.00
N ALA A 367 14.04 12.63 13.49
CA ALA A 367 14.52 13.93 13.01
C ALA A 367 15.41 14.67 14.00
N PRO A 368 15.08 14.77 15.32
CA PRO A 368 15.91 15.47 16.31
C PRO A 368 17.32 14.88 16.48
N HIS A 369 17.50 13.61 16.13
CA HIS A 369 18.78 12.90 16.24
C HIS A 369 19.62 12.97 14.95
N MET A 370 19.13 13.66 13.94
CA MET A 370 19.81 13.88 12.66
C MET A 370 20.29 15.32 12.55
N ARG A 371 21.28 15.56 11.67
CA ARG A 371 21.77 16.92 11.43
C ARG A 371 20.76 17.75 10.64
N GLN A 372 20.85 19.07 10.76
CA GLN A 372 19.94 20.01 10.08
C GLN A 372 20.04 20.00 8.54
N ASP A 373 21.16 19.52 8.00
CA ASP A 373 21.40 19.37 6.56
C ASP A 373 20.91 18.02 6.02
N GLN A 374 20.49 17.10 6.89
CA GLN A 374 19.97 15.79 6.49
C GLN A 374 18.49 15.88 6.10
N ILE A 375 18.05 14.96 5.23
CA ILE A 375 16.75 14.96 4.60
C ILE A 375 16.02 13.65 4.89
N LEU A 376 14.82 13.76 5.44
CA LEU A 376 13.84 12.69 5.53
C LEU A 376 12.77 12.89 4.47
N LEU A 377 12.63 11.94 3.54
CA LEU A 377 11.56 11.91 2.56
C LEU A 377 10.48 10.92 3.00
N VAL A 378 9.33 11.43 3.38
CA VAL A 378 8.19 10.61 3.86
C VAL A 378 7.15 10.47 2.76
N ASN A 379 6.70 9.24 2.48
CA ASN A 379 5.60 9.01 1.55
C ASN A 379 4.25 9.24 2.24
N LEU A 380 3.59 10.37 1.95
CA LEU A 380 2.25 10.68 2.42
C LEU A 380 1.23 9.96 1.54
N SER A 381 0.98 8.70 1.84
CA SER A 381 0.35 7.72 0.96
C SER A 381 -1.14 7.96 0.66
N GLY A 382 -1.83 8.75 1.51
CA GLY A 382 -3.23 9.08 1.33
C GLY A 382 -3.71 10.18 2.27
N ARG A 383 -4.90 10.73 1.98
CA ARG A 383 -5.57 11.76 2.79
C ARG A 383 -6.48 11.15 3.85
N GLY A 384 -6.70 11.89 4.93
CA GLY A 384 -7.38 11.45 6.14
C GLY A 384 -8.88 11.69 6.20
N ASP A 385 -9.54 12.18 5.13
CA ASP A 385 -11.00 12.42 5.15
C ASP A 385 -11.80 11.18 5.57
N LYS A 386 -11.33 10.00 5.20
CA LYS A 386 -11.93 8.72 5.56
C LYS A 386 -11.83 8.39 7.06
N ASP A 387 -10.85 8.98 7.75
CA ASP A 387 -10.50 8.66 9.14
C ASP A 387 -11.10 9.63 10.16
N MET A 388 -11.80 10.68 9.69
CA MET A 388 -12.29 11.77 10.55
C MET A 388 -13.15 11.26 11.71
N HIS A 389 -13.99 10.26 11.47
CA HIS A 389 -14.84 9.69 12.53
C HIS A 389 -13.99 8.98 13.61
N THR A 390 -13.08 8.11 13.17
CA THR A 390 -12.17 7.39 14.09
C THR A 390 -11.29 8.35 14.88
N VAL A 391 -10.75 9.39 14.22
CA VAL A 391 -9.91 10.40 14.87
C VAL A 391 -10.72 11.21 15.86
N ALA A 392 -11.94 11.63 15.54
CA ALA A 392 -12.81 12.38 16.46
C ALA A 392 -13.14 11.57 17.71
N GLU A 393 -13.52 10.29 17.54
CA GLU A 393 -13.81 9.37 18.65
C GLU A 393 -12.59 9.21 19.58
N LYS A 394 -11.44 8.87 19.01
CA LYS A 394 -10.20 8.67 19.78
C LYS A 394 -9.66 9.93 20.43
N SER A 395 -9.92 11.10 19.85
CA SER A 395 -9.52 12.41 20.40
C SER A 395 -10.55 13.01 21.37
N GLY A 396 -11.68 12.36 21.60
CA GLY A 396 -12.76 12.87 22.44
C GLY A 396 -13.45 14.14 21.89
N ILE A 397 -13.34 14.37 20.58
CA ILE A 397 -13.98 15.51 19.91
C ILE A 397 -15.42 15.12 19.56
N LYS A 398 -16.37 15.84 20.14
CA LYS A 398 -17.79 15.69 19.77
C LYS A 398 -18.04 16.41 18.44
N ILE A 399 -18.64 15.70 17.49
CA ILE A 399 -19.04 16.23 16.18
C ILE A 399 -20.51 16.60 16.24
#